data_16b050e24dccde44e77f10dc8338d875
#
_entry.id   16b050e24dccde44e77f10dc8338d875
#
_cell.length_a   1.000
_cell.length_b   1.000
_cell.length_c   1.000
_cell.angle_alpha   90.00
_cell.angle_beta   90.00
_cell.angle_gamma   90.00
#
_symmetry.space_group_name_H-M   'P 1'
#
loop_
_entity.id
_entity.type
_entity.pdbx_description
1 polymer ?
#
loop_
_entity_poly.entity_id
_entity_poly.type
_entity_poly.pdbx_seq_one_letter_code
_entity_poly.pdbx_strand_id
1 'polypeptide(L)'
;MANGLSKAVLISGCSTGIGRVTAAHLAAKGWTVYATARRLESIDDLAQKGCKLLALDVCNEGSIGAAVDAVEKAEGAVGVLINNAGYGQEGAVEEVPMEQVRKQFETNVIGLTRLTQLVLPGMRRQRWGKIVNLSSMGGKLTFPGGGFYHATKHAVEALSDALRFEVRPFGIDVIVIEPGPIRTEFGTTAVNSLGGAHDSASPYAAFNAIVAQRIKEAYEGPLAMMAAGPEAVAQVIEKAITARKPKTRYPVTMAARFLMGLRRWLPDRAFDAFLRTQFTPRAGQ
;
A
#
# COMPACT_ATOMS: atom_id res chain seq x y z
N MET A 1 20.10 30.09 3.68
CA MET A 1 18.89 29.24 3.77
C MET A 1 18.28 29.19 2.38
N ALA A 2 18.22 28.05 1.74
CA ALA A 2 17.71 27.91 0.37
C ALA A 2 16.20 28.23 0.36
N ASN A 3 15.83 29.33 -0.28
CA ASN A 3 14.44 29.79 -0.46
C ASN A 3 13.68 28.94 -1.51
N GLY A 4 13.89 27.63 -1.57
CA GLY A 4 13.25 26.73 -2.51
C GLY A 4 12.27 25.79 -1.81
N LEU A 5 11.19 25.39 -2.49
CA LEU A 5 10.25 24.36 -2.04
C LEU A 5 11.00 23.03 -1.82
N SER A 6 10.89 22.45 -0.64
CA SER A 6 11.40 21.10 -0.42
C SER A 6 10.61 20.10 -1.26
N LYS A 7 11.33 19.29 -2.03
CA LYS A 7 10.79 18.14 -2.77
C LYS A 7 11.30 16.81 -2.21
N ALA A 8 11.81 16.83 -0.97
CA ALA A 8 12.28 15.62 -0.31
C ALA A 8 11.15 14.59 -0.22
N VAL A 9 11.46 13.35 -0.56
CA VAL A 9 10.52 12.23 -0.59
C VAL A 9 10.75 11.35 0.63
N LEU A 10 9.74 11.16 1.46
CA LEU A 10 9.74 10.20 2.56
C LEU A 10 8.89 8.99 2.17
N ILE A 11 9.49 7.78 2.19
CA ILE A 11 8.80 6.53 1.81
C ILE A 11 8.80 5.59 2.98
N SER A 12 7.61 5.14 3.41
CA SER A 12 7.49 4.13 4.46
C SER A 12 7.54 2.70 3.88
N GLY A 13 8.25 1.76 4.56
CA GLY A 13 8.25 0.34 4.22
C GLY A 13 9.09 -0.01 2.99
N CYS A 14 10.37 0.36 2.99
CA CYS A 14 11.30 0.12 1.88
C CYS A 14 12.11 -1.19 2.01
N SER A 15 11.84 -2.05 2.98
CA SER A 15 12.59 -3.31 3.15
C SER A 15 12.45 -4.25 1.96
N THR A 16 11.28 -4.28 1.32
CA THR A 16 10.98 -5.16 0.18
C THR A 16 9.99 -4.51 -0.80
N GLY A 17 9.73 -5.16 -1.92
CA GLY A 17 8.62 -4.90 -2.83
C GLY A 17 8.56 -3.48 -3.39
N ILE A 18 7.34 -2.92 -3.42
CA ILE A 18 7.04 -1.64 -4.07
C ILE A 18 7.85 -0.49 -3.47
N GLY A 19 7.91 -0.39 -2.13
CA GLY A 19 8.61 0.71 -1.45
C GLY A 19 10.10 0.74 -1.78
N ARG A 20 10.76 -0.43 -1.75
CA ARG A 20 12.18 -0.58 -2.09
C ARG A 20 12.49 -0.16 -3.53
N VAL A 21 11.72 -0.67 -4.48
CA VAL A 21 11.92 -0.35 -5.90
C VAL A 21 11.59 1.11 -6.18
N THR A 22 10.55 1.67 -5.55
CA THR A 22 10.21 3.09 -5.68
C THR A 22 11.31 3.99 -5.13
N ALA A 23 11.90 3.65 -3.98
CA ALA A 23 13.01 4.42 -3.40
C ALA A 23 14.21 4.48 -4.35
N ALA A 24 14.68 3.33 -4.83
CA ALA A 24 15.80 3.26 -5.77
C ALA A 24 15.49 3.97 -7.10
N HIS A 25 14.27 3.79 -7.62
CA HIS A 25 13.85 4.42 -8.87
C HIS A 25 13.84 5.96 -8.77
N LEU A 26 13.26 6.51 -7.72
CA LEU A 26 13.21 7.96 -7.53
C LEU A 26 14.58 8.56 -7.25
N ALA A 27 15.45 7.89 -6.48
CA ALA A 27 16.81 8.34 -6.25
C ALA A 27 17.62 8.39 -7.57
N ALA A 28 17.49 7.38 -8.42
CA ALA A 28 18.11 7.36 -9.75
C ALA A 28 17.60 8.46 -10.69
N LYS A 29 16.39 9.02 -10.40
CA LYS A 29 15.82 10.19 -11.11
C LYS A 29 16.20 11.53 -10.48
N GLY A 30 17.11 11.55 -9.51
CA GLY A 30 17.60 12.77 -8.87
C GLY A 30 16.73 13.34 -7.75
N TRP A 31 15.75 12.58 -7.25
CA TRP A 31 15.00 12.97 -6.06
C TRP A 31 15.83 12.77 -4.79
N THR A 32 15.69 13.67 -3.82
CA THR A 32 16.19 13.44 -2.46
C THR A 32 15.25 12.47 -1.75
N VAL A 33 15.64 11.19 -1.66
CA VAL A 33 14.78 10.11 -1.13
C VAL A 33 15.23 9.68 0.24
N TYR A 34 14.33 9.71 1.19
CA TYR A 34 14.45 9.11 2.51
C TYR A 34 13.70 7.76 2.50
N ALA A 35 14.47 6.69 2.32
CA ALA A 35 13.96 5.33 2.36
C ALA A 35 13.91 4.84 3.80
N THR A 36 12.77 4.26 4.21
CA THR A 36 12.61 3.85 5.61
C THR A 36 12.22 2.40 5.77
N ALA A 37 12.73 1.81 6.87
CA ALA A 37 12.37 0.48 7.33
C ALA A 37 12.48 0.42 8.87
N ARG A 38 11.87 -0.59 9.48
CA ARG A 38 12.00 -0.82 10.94
C ARG A 38 13.43 -1.17 11.35
N ARG A 39 14.16 -1.86 10.48
CA ARG A 39 15.58 -2.23 10.64
C ARG A 39 16.36 -1.68 9.46
N LEU A 40 17.37 -0.85 9.73
CA LEU A 40 18.18 -0.20 8.69
C LEU A 40 18.95 -1.21 7.86
N GLU A 41 19.42 -2.29 8.47
CA GLU A 41 20.20 -3.35 7.80
C GLU A 41 19.42 -3.96 6.61
N SER A 42 18.09 -3.93 6.68
CA SER A 42 17.24 -4.44 5.59
C SER A 42 17.22 -3.56 4.34
N ILE A 43 17.77 -2.35 4.42
CA ILE A 43 17.79 -1.35 3.34
C ILE A 43 19.16 -0.74 3.08
N ASP A 44 20.25 -1.25 3.68
CA ASP A 44 21.59 -0.69 3.60
C ASP A 44 22.08 -0.47 2.15
N ASP A 45 21.74 -1.38 1.25
CA ASP A 45 22.11 -1.26 -0.17
C ASP A 45 21.41 -0.09 -0.89
N LEU A 46 20.31 0.45 -0.36
CA LEU A 46 19.65 1.63 -0.90
C LEU A 46 20.51 2.91 -0.71
N ALA A 47 21.43 2.93 0.27
CA ALA A 47 22.38 4.02 0.42
C ALA A 47 23.28 4.15 -0.83
N GLN A 48 23.76 3.01 -1.35
CA GLN A 48 24.56 2.98 -2.58
C GLN A 48 23.79 3.39 -3.83
N LYS A 49 22.44 3.34 -3.77
CA LYS A 49 21.53 3.82 -4.82
C LYS A 49 21.16 5.29 -4.66
N GLY A 50 21.79 6.02 -3.72
CA GLY A 50 21.57 7.45 -3.49
C GLY A 50 20.43 7.79 -2.53
N CYS A 51 19.86 6.81 -1.81
CA CYS A 51 18.85 7.08 -0.79
C CYS A 51 19.51 7.46 0.55
N LYS A 52 18.87 8.34 1.29
CA LYS A 52 19.10 8.57 2.72
C LYS A 52 18.25 7.58 3.50
N LEU A 53 18.84 6.91 4.49
CA LEU A 53 18.17 5.84 5.23
C LEU A 53 17.70 6.34 6.59
N LEU A 54 16.47 6.01 6.99
CA LEU A 54 15.92 6.31 8.32
C LEU A 54 15.19 5.10 8.89
N ALA A 55 15.33 4.90 10.20
CA ALA A 55 14.50 3.94 10.91
C ALA A 55 13.07 4.51 11.04
N LEU A 56 12.07 3.70 10.68
CA LEU A 56 10.66 4.06 10.83
C LEU A 56 9.81 2.81 11.06
N ASP A 57 9.18 2.77 12.22
CA ASP A 57 8.04 1.89 12.49
C ASP A 57 6.77 2.74 12.52
N VAL A 58 5.88 2.50 11.56
CA VAL A 58 4.61 3.24 11.45
C VAL A 58 3.61 2.94 12.58
N CYS A 59 3.90 1.92 13.40
CA CYS A 59 3.12 1.59 14.60
C CYS A 59 3.71 2.22 15.87
N ASN A 60 4.77 3.03 15.77
CA ASN A 60 5.42 3.67 16.92
C ASN A 60 5.47 5.18 16.74
N GLU A 61 4.76 5.90 17.60
CA GLU A 61 4.61 7.37 17.55
C GLU A 61 5.96 8.09 17.60
N GLY A 62 6.86 7.67 18.50
CA GLY A 62 8.19 8.28 18.61
C GLY A 62 9.05 8.05 17.38
N SER A 63 8.95 6.85 16.76
CA SER A 63 9.64 6.53 15.51
C SER A 63 9.16 7.37 14.35
N ILE A 64 7.81 7.57 14.24
CA ILE A 64 7.21 8.43 13.22
C ILE A 64 7.68 9.87 13.38
N GLY A 65 7.61 10.40 14.62
CA GLY A 65 8.07 11.76 14.93
C GLY A 65 9.53 11.97 14.58
N ALA A 66 10.42 11.09 15.04
CA ALA A 66 11.85 11.18 14.78
C ALA A 66 12.19 11.15 13.26
N ALA A 67 11.50 10.33 12.48
CA ALA A 67 11.71 10.27 11.04
C ALA A 67 11.27 11.56 10.33
N VAL A 68 10.12 12.12 10.68
CA VAL A 68 9.63 13.39 10.11
C VAL A 68 10.55 14.53 10.51
N ASP A 69 10.93 14.65 11.78
CA ASP A 69 11.82 15.69 12.31
C ASP A 69 13.19 15.66 11.63
N ALA A 70 13.74 14.46 11.37
CA ALA A 70 15.01 14.31 10.66
C ALA A 70 14.94 14.89 9.23
N VAL A 71 13.85 14.62 8.50
CA VAL A 71 13.65 15.17 7.15
C VAL A 71 13.40 16.68 7.21
N GLU A 72 12.52 17.16 8.10
CA GLU A 72 12.22 18.60 8.23
C GLU A 72 13.45 19.41 8.65
N LYS A 73 14.28 18.88 9.53
CA LYS A 73 15.55 19.52 9.93
C LYS A 73 16.54 19.66 8.76
N ALA A 74 16.60 18.65 7.90
CA ALA A 74 17.54 18.64 6.77
C ALA A 74 17.05 19.42 5.55
N GLU A 75 15.76 19.37 5.27
CA GLU A 75 15.18 19.81 4.00
C GLU A 75 14.10 20.92 4.18
N GLY A 76 13.74 21.27 5.41
CA GLY A 76 12.72 22.26 5.74
C GLY A 76 11.28 21.71 5.78
N ALA A 77 10.97 20.72 4.97
CA ALA A 77 9.70 19.99 4.97
C ALA A 77 9.82 18.64 4.27
N VAL A 78 8.96 17.70 4.60
CA VAL A 78 8.67 16.56 3.73
C VAL A 78 7.82 17.08 2.56
N GLY A 79 8.38 17.13 1.35
CA GLY A 79 7.65 17.62 0.17
C GLY A 79 6.73 16.56 -0.43
N VAL A 80 7.17 15.31 -0.45
CA VAL A 80 6.40 14.15 -0.93
C VAL A 80 6.39 13.07 0.13
N LEU A 81 5.23 12.65 0.57
CA LEU A 81 5.05 11.49 1.43
C LEU A 81 4.50 10.33 0.60
N ILE A 82 5.17 9.17 0.67
CA ILE A 82 4.69 7.92 0.06
C ILE A 82 4.38 6.93 1.19
N ASN A 83 3.12 6.80 1.52
CA ASN A 83 2.60 5.84 2.48
C ASN A 83 2.49 4.47 1.82
N ASN A 84 3.57 3.69 1.89
CA ASN A 84 3.65 2.37 1.28
C ASN A 84 3.65 1.24 2.31
N ALA A 85 4.07 1.46 3.54
CA ALA A 85 4.07 0.42 4.58
C ALA A 85 2.69 -0.22 4.74
N GLY A 86 2.64 -1.54 4.70
CA GLY A 86 1.40 -2.29 4.82
C GLY A 86 1.59 -3.76 4.46
N TYR A 87 0.68 -4.60 4.90
CA TYR A 87 0.66 -6.04 4.60
C TYR A 87 -0.79 -6.54 4.56
N GLY A 88 -0.98 -7.77 4.05
CA GLY A 88 -2.26 -8.47 4.03
C GLY A 88 -2.31 -9.53 5.13
N GLN A 89 -3.33 -9.47 5.99
CA GLN A 89 -3.75 -10.55 6.86
C GLN A 89 -4.95 -11.22 6.20
N GLU A 90 -4.78 -12.47 5.84
CA GLU A 90 -5.80 -13.27 5.18
C GLU A 90 -6.37 -14.31 6.14
N GLY A 91 -7.56 -14.81 5.85
CA GLY A 91 -8.26 -15.84 6.60
C GLY A 91 -9.77 -15.62 6.67
N ALA A 92 -10.50 -16.63 7.10
CA ALA A 92 -11.92 -16.51 7.41
C ALA A 92 -12.11 -15.47 8.53
N VAL A 93 -13.11 -14.60 8.40
CA VAL A 93 -13.34 -13.49 9.35
C VAL A 93 -13.49 -13.98 10.79
N GLU A 94 -14.09 -15.15 10.98
CA GLU A 94 -14.27 -15.77 12.29
C GLU A 94 -12.95 -16.25 12.92
N GLU A 95 -11.97 -16.65 12.11
CA GLU A 95 -10.74 -17.30 12.59
C GLU A 95 -9.55 -16.38 12.79
N VAL A 96 -9.54 -15.21 12.13
CA VAL A 96 -8.40 -14.29 12.28
C VAL A 96 -8.38 -13.70 13.69
N PRO A 97 -7.31 -13.93 14.47
CA PRO A 97 -7.21 -13.41 15.83
C PRO A 97 -7.31 -11.88 15.87
N MET A 98 -8.09 -11.35 16.82
CA MET A 98 -8.30 -9.89 16.94
C MET A 98 -7.01 -9.09 17.14
N GLU A 99 -5.97 -9.70 17.69
CA GLU A 99 -4.65 -9.08 17.78
C GLU A 99 -4.07 -8.80 16.38
N GLN A 100 -4.17 -9.78 15.47
CA GLN A 100 -3.71 -9.63 14.08
C GLN A 100 -4.56 -8.60 13.32
N VAL A 101 -5.87 -8.58 13.57
CA VAL A 101 -6.76 -7.57 12.99
C VAL A 101 -6.33 -6.17 13.44
N ARG A 102 -6.15 -5.95 14.76
CA ARG A 102 -5.70 -4.65 15.30
C ARG A 102 -4.35 -4.23 14.71
N LYS A 103 -3.39 -5.15 14.66
CA LYS A 103 -2.05 -4.90 14.11
C LYS A 103 -2.10 -4.52 12.63
N GLN A 104 -2.99 -5.14 11.85
CA GLN A 104 -3.16 -4.78 10.45
C GLN A 104 -3.76 -3.38 10.28
N PHE A 105 -4.78 -3.02 11.06
CA PHE A 105 -5.33 -1.67 11.07
C PHE A 105 -4.32 -0.64 11.55
N GLU A 106 -3.57 -0.97 12.60
CA GLU A 106 -2.50 -0.10 13.13
C GLU A 106 -1.48 0.23 12.04
N THR A 107 -1.00 -0.79 11.32
CA THR A 107 -0.01 -0.58 10.25
C THR A 107 -0.60 0.11 9.03
N ASN A 108 -1.72 -0.41 8.50
CA ASN A 108 -2.22 -0.03 7.17
C ASN A 108 -3.04 1.27 7.18
N VAL A 109 -3.60 1.66 8.34
CA VAL A 109 -4.54 2.78 8.46
C VAL A 109 -4.04 3.81 9.48
N ILE A 110 -3.82 3.42 10.73
CA ILE A 110 -3.50 4.36 11.82
C ILE A 110 -2.11 4.97 11.59
N GLY A 111 -1.09 4.14 11.35
CA GLY A 111 0.28 4.59 11.10
C GLY A 111 0.39 5.49 9.86
N LEU A 112 -0.27 5.11 8.76
CA LEU A 112 -0.40 5.94 7.56
C LEU A 112 -1.01 7.31 7.88
N THR A 113 -2.11 7.30 8.65
CA THR A 113 -2.82 8.53 9.02
C THR A 113 -1.93 9.41 9.90
N ARG A 114 -1.26 8.81 10.89
CA ARG A 114 -0.40 9.56 11.81
C ARG A 114 0.82 10.17 11.10
N LEU A 115 1.48 9.41 10.24
CA LEU A 115 2.58 9.92 9.42
C LEU A 115 2.11 11.09 8.53
N THR A 116 0.93 10.97 7.94
CA THR A 116 0.30 12.03 7.15
C THR A 116 0.06 13.29 8.01
N GLN A 117 -0.50 13.15 9.21
CA GLN A 117 -0.74 14.29 10.12
C GLN A 117 0.54 15.05 10.46
N LEU A 118 1.65 14.34 10.68
CA LEU A 118 2.91 14.97 11.07
C LEU A 118 3.60 15.72 9.93
N VAL A 119 3.45 15.30 8.67
CA VAL A 119 4.06 16.02 7.53
C VAL A 119 3.23 17.20 7.04
N LEU A 120 1.92 17.22 7.30
CA LEU A 120 1.02 18.26 6.82
C LEU A 120 1.40 19.69 7.28
N PRO A 121 1.83 19.95 8.52
CA PRO A 121 2.26 21.30 8.91
C PRO A 121 3.39 21.84 8.04
N GLY A 122 4.41 21.03 7.73
CA GLY A 122 5.51 21.41 6.85
C GLY A 122 5.03 21.69 5.43
N MET A 123 4.21 20.81 4.86
CA MET A 123 3.63 21.01 3.52
C MET A 123 2.76 22.28 3.45
N ARG A 124 1.97 22.56 4.50
CA ARG A 124 1.16 23.80 4.56
C ARG A 124 2.01 25.07 4.62
N ARG A 125 3.09 25.05 5.42
CA ARG A 125 4.01 26.21 5.51
C ARG A 125 4.58 26.58 4.14
N GLN A 126 4.98 25.57 3.36
CA GLN A 126 5.52 25.81 2.00
C GLN A 126 4.46 25.93 0.91
N ARG A 127 3.16 25.73 1.23
CA ARG A 127 2.02 25.74 0.29
C ARG A 127 2.19 24.81 -0.90
N TRP A 128 2.85 23.69 -0.66
CA TRP A 128 3.07 22.65 -1.65
C TRP A 128 3.33 21.32 -0.95
N GLY A 129 2.76 20.26 -1.47
CA GLY A 129 3.02 18.92 -1.00
C GLY A 129 2.30 17.86 -1.85
N LYS A 130 2.79 16.63 -1.80
CA LYS A 130 2.13 15.48 -2.40
C LYS A 130 2.09 14.32 -1.43
N ILE A 131 0.90 13.82 -1.18
CA ILE A 131 0.65 12.64 -0.37
C ILE A 131 0.22 11.51 -1.30
N VAL A 132 1.00 10.44 -1.36
CA VAL A 132 0.76 9.25 -2.17
C VAL A 132 0.42 8.09 -1.24
N ASN A 133 -0.82 7.63 -1.27
CA ASN A 133 -1.28 6.51 -0.47
C ASN A 133 -1.35 5.24 -1.32
N LEU A 134 -0.61 4.19 -0.91
CA LEU A 134 -0.70 2.87 -1.54
C LEU A 134 -1.97 2.17 -1.04
N SER A 135 -3.02 2.27 -1.86
CA SER A 135 -4.24 1.47 -1.72
C SER A 135 -4.04 0.10 -2.40
N SER A 136 -5.05 -0.40 -3.03
CA SER A 136 -5.12 -1.63 -3.82
C SER A 136 -6.40 -1.62 -4.65
N MET A 137 -6.51 -2.45 -5.67
CA MET A 137 -7.82 -2.79 -6.21
C MET A 137 -8.76 -3.29 -5.11
N GLY A 138 -8.21 -3.91 -4.06
CA GLY A 138 -8.91 -4.33 -2.85
C GLY A 138 -9.48 -3.21 -1.98
N GLY A 139 -9.21 -1.93 -2.31
CA GLY A 139 -9.91 -0.77 -1.74
C GLY A 139 -11.21 -0.41 -2.45
N LYS A 140 -11.56 -1.12 -3.54
CA LYS A 140 -12.77 -0.91 -4.35
C LYS A 140 -13.62 -2.17 -4.51
N LEU A 141 -13.06 -3.32 -4.21
CA LEU A 141 -13.75 -4.62 -4.25
C LEU A 141 -13.19 -5.50 -3.14
N THR A 142 -13.91 -6.57 -2.82
CA THR A 142 -13.50 -7.49 -1.76
C THR A 142 -13.49 -8.92 -2.31
N PHE A 143 -12.41 -9.64 -2.01
CA PHE A 143 -12.33 -11.07 -2.25
C PHE A 143 -12.52 -11.85 -0.94
N PRO A 144 -13.14 -13.04 -1.01
CA PRO A 144 -13.21 -13.96 0.14
C PRO A 144 -11.82 -14.26 0.70
N GLY A 145 -11.71 -14.36 2.02
CA GLY A 145 -10.44 -14.57 2.73
C GLY A 145 -9.66 -13.31 3.06
N GLY A 146 -9.83 -12.22 2.28
CA GLY A 146 -9.12 -10.95 2.48
C GLY A 146 -9.93 -9.87 3.20
N GLY A 147 -10.95 -10.22 3.97
CA GLY A 147 -11.91 -9.26 4.53
C GLY A 147 -11.25 -8.10 5.27
N PHE A 148 -10.37 -8.38 6.21
CA PHE A 148 -9.70 -7.35 7.01
C PHE A 148 -8.71 -6.52 6.20
N TYR A 149 -7.95 -7.14 5.29
CA TYR A 149 -7.06 -6.41 4.39
C TYR A 149 -7.86 -5.43 3.51
N HIS A 150 -8.93 -5.90 2.88
CA HIS A 150 -9.79 -5.05 2.05
C HIS A 150 -10.44 -3.93 2.86
N ALA A 151 -10.87 -4.20 4.09
CA ALA A 151 -11.40 -3.17 4.99
C ALA A 151 -10.37 -2.06 5.24
N THR A 152 -9.08 -2.40 5.48
CA THR A 152 -8.03 -1.39 5.62
C THR A 152 -7.84 -0.57 4.34
N LYS A 153 -7.90 -1.20 3.16
CA LYS A 153 -7.73 -0.48 1.89
C LYS A 153 -8.95 0.38 1.53
N HIS A 154 -10.17 -0.04 1.88
CA HIS A 154 -11.36 0.83 1.82
C HIS A 154 -11.24 2.03 2.77
N ALA A 155 -10.70 1.83 3.98
CA ALA A 155 -10.44 2.93 4.90
C ALA A 155 -9.42 3.94 4.32
N VAL A 156 -8.33 3.47 3.71
CA VAL A 156 -7.33 4.33 3.04
C VAL A 156 -7.97 5.13 1.90
N GLU A 157 -8.87 4.53 1.11
CA GLU A 157 -9.61 5.21 0.04
C GLU A 157 -10.49 6.35 0.59
N ALA A 158 -11.28 6.04 1.64
CA ALA A 158 -12.19 7.02 2.27
C ALA A 158 -11.42 8.18 2.89
N LEU A 159 -10.35 7.89 3.66
CA LEU A 159 -9.49 8.91 4.26
C LEU A 159 -8.80 9.78 3.21
N SER A 160 -8.36 9.18 2.10
CA SER A 160 -7.74 9.92 1.00
C SER A 160 -8.73 10.85 0.31
N ASP A 161 -9.99 10.43 0.16
CA ASP A 161 -11.03 11.25 -0.44
C ASP A 161 -11.37 12.47 0.43
N ALA A 162 -11.54 12.29 1.74
CA ALA A 162 -11.78 13.37 2.68
C ALA A 162 -10.60 14.35 2.70
N LEU A 163 -9.39 13.84 2.94
CA LEU A 163 -8.17 14.62 3.04
C LEU A 163 -7.91 15.48 1.79
N ARG A 164 -8.23 14.98 0.62
CA ARG A 164 -8.04 15.72 -0.65
C ARG A 164 -8.77 17.06 -0.68
N PHE A 165 -9.98 17.13 -0.12
CA PHE A 165 -10.73 18.37 -0.02
C PHE A 165 -10.18 19.28 1.08
N GLU A 166 -9.79 18.69 2.21
CA GLU A 166 -9.30 19.42 3.38
C GLU A 166 -7.97 20.15 3.09
N VAL A 167 -7.05 19.50 2.36
CA VAL A 167 -5.71 20.06 2.12
C VAL A 167 -5.55 20.84 0.82
N ARG A 168 -6.55 20.79 -0.07
CA ARG A 168 -6.53 21.49 -1.36
C ARG A 168 -6.25 22.99 -1.24
N PRO A 169 -6.83 23.73 -0.26
CA PRO A 169 -6.56 25.16 -0.12
C PRO A 169 -5.09 25.48 0.21
N PHE A 170 -4.33 24.48 0.66
CA PHE A 170 -2.92 24.61 1.00
C PHE A 170 -1.97 24.23 -0.14
N GLY A 171 -2.48 23.90 -1.32
CA GLY A 171 -1.66 23.48 -2.46
C GLY A 171 -1.09 22.06 -2.32
N ILE A 172 -1.76 21.18 -1.57
CA ILE A 172 -1.34 19.80 -1.33
C ILE A 172 -2.23 18.86 -2.15
N ASP A 173 -1.60 17.99 -2.93
CA ASP A 173 -2.29 16.94 -3.69
C ASP A 173 -2.31 15.62 -2.91
N VAL A 174 -3.47 14.93 -2.89
CA VAL A 174 -3.62 13.57 -2.36
C VAL A 174 -3.92 12.60 -3.49
N ILE A 175 -3.05 11.63 -3.64
CA ILE A 175 -2.99 10.70 -4.76
C ILE A 175 -3.11 9.27 -4.21
N VAL A 176 -3.98 8.48 -4.82
CA VAL A 176 -4.14 7.07 -4.47
C VAL A 176 -3.59 6.22 -5.60
N ILE A 177 -2.71 5.29 -5.27
CA ILE A 177 -2.23 4.26 -6.18
C ILE A 177 -3.01 2.98 -5.88
N GLU A 178 -3.60 2.37 -6.91
CA GLU A 178 -4.46 1.20 -6.81
C GLU A 178 -3.83 0.02 -7.58
N PRO A 179 -2.81 -0.67 -7.00
CA PRO A 179 -2.23 -1.84 -7.65
C PRO A 179 -3.22 -3.01 -7.68
N GLY A 180 -3.15 -3.80 -8.76
CA GLY A 180 -3.63 -5.19 -8.75
C GLY A 180 -2.52 -6.13 -8.26
N PRO A 181 -2.44 -7.39 -8.72
CA PRO A 181 -1.35 -8.29 -8.40
C PRO A 181 0.00 -7.70 -8.84
N ILE A 182 0.93 -7.57 -7.89
CA ILE A 182 2.31 -7.10 -8.14
C ILE A 182 3.26 -8.17 -7.61
N ARG A 183 4.17 -8.65 -8.45
CA ARG A 183 5.18 -9.67 -8.08
C ARG A 183 6.16 -9.13 -7.05
N THR A 184 5.87 -9.43 -5.79
CA THR A 184 6.63 -9.06 -4.59
C THR A 184 6.41 -10.14 -3.52
N GLU A 185 7.12 -10.04 -2.39
CA GLU A 185 6.89 -10.93 -1.24
C GLU A 185 5.51 -10.76 -0.58
N PHE A 186 4.69 -9.83 -1.06
CA PHE A 186 3.34 -9.61 -0.51
C PHE A 186 2.46 -10.87 -0.64
N GLY A 187 2.49 -11.56 -1.78
CA GLY A 187 1.73 -12.78 -2.00
C GLY A 187 2.12 -13.90 -1.03
N THR A 188 3.42 -14.14 -0.86
CA THR A 188 3.95 -15.11 0.10
C THR A 188 3.58 -14.74 1.53
N THR A 189 3.68 -13.46 1.89
CA THR A 189 3.30 -12.97 3.23
C THR A 189 1.80 -13.19 3.47
N ALA A 190 0.95 -12.92 2.48
CA ALA A 190 -0.49 -13.11 2.56
C ALA A 190 -0.84 -14.60 2.75
N VAL A 191 -0.24 -15.50 1.99
CA VAL A 191 -0.44 -16.97 2.18
C VAL A 191 0.01 -17.40 3.58
N ASN A 192 1.17 -16.96 4.04
CA ASN A 192 1.71 -17.31 5.36
C ASN A 192 0.86 -16.74 6.51
N SER A 193 0.06 -15.70 6.27
CA SER A 193 -0.82 -15.09 7.26
C SER A 193 -2.15 -15.82 7.44
N LEU A 194 -2.49 -16.76 6.53
CA LEU A 194 -3.69 -17.57 6.63
C LEU A 194 -3.63 -18.43 7.90
N GLY A 195 -4.18 -17.90 8.99
CA GLY A 195 -4.39 -18.64 10.23
C GLY A 195 -5.34 -19.82 9.95
N GLY A 196 -5.01 -20.98 10.52
CA GLY A 196 -5.87 -22.17 10.36
C GLY A 196 -5.79 -22.88 8.99
N ALA A 197 -5.05 -22.37 7.99
CA ALA A 197 -4.88 -23.05 6.70
C ALA A 197 -4.25 -24.46 6.83
N HIS A 198 -3.61 -24.73 7.96
CA HIS A 198 -2.98 -26.02 8.29
C HIS A 198 -3.72 -26.77 9.40
N ASP A 199 -4.78 -26.20 9.97
CA ASP A 199 -5.62 -26.89 10.96
C ASP A 199 -6.76 -27.63 10.23
N SER A 200 -6.55 -28.92 10.01
CA SER A 200 -7.57 -29.79 9.38
C SER A 200 -8.86 -29.93 10.22
N ALA A 201 -8.84 -29.53 11.49
CA ALA A 201 -10.01 -29.53 12.37
C ALA A 201 -10.87 -28.26 12.24
N SER A 202 -10.35 -27.22 11.58
CA SER A 202 -11.10 -25.97 11.35
C SER A 202 -12.29 -26.20 10.40
N PRO A 203 -13.50 -25.66 10.72
CA PRO A 203 -14.63 -25.67 9.80
C PRO A 203 -14.34 -24.87 8.50
N TYR A 204 -13.32 -24.01 8.49
CA TYR A 204 -12.89 -23.21 7.34
C TYR A 204 -11.68 -23.80 6.59
N ALA A 205 -11.18 -24.99 6.97
CA ALA A 205 -9.98 -25.57 6.35
C ALA A 205 -10.05 -25.64 4.82
N ALA A 206 -11.16 -26.16 4.28
CA ALA A 206 -11.38 -26.22 2.82
C ALA A 206 -11.45 -24.84 2.18
N PHE A 207 -12.11 -23.88 2.83
CA PHE A 207 -12.19 -22.49 2.37
C PHE A 207 -10.81 -21.82 2.36
N ASN A 208 -10.05 -21.94 3.45
CA ASN A 208 -8.71 -21.36 3.57
C ASN A 208 -7.74 -21.96 2.54
N ALA A 209 -7.86 -23.25 2.23
CA ALA A 209 -7.07 -23.90 1.18
C ALA A 209 -7.38 -23.31 -0.21
N ILE A 210 -8.66 -23.05 -0.52
CA ILE A 210 -9.04 -22.40 -1.78
C ILE A 210 -8.50 -20.96 -1.83
N VAL A 211 -8.59 -20.21 -0.74
CA VAL A 211 -8.03 -18.85 -0.66
C VAL A 211 -6.53 -18.87 -0.91
N ALA A 212 -5.78 -19.76 -0.23
CA ALA A 212 -4.34 -19.92 -0.43
C ALA A 212 -4.00 -20.24 -1.90
N GLN A 213 -4.74 -21.16 -2.50
CA GLN A 213 -4.56 -21.54 -3.91
C GLN A 213 -4.80 -20.35 -4.84
N ARG A 214 -5.87 -19.56 -4.61
CA ARG A 214 -6.17 -18.38 -5.44
C ARG A 214 -5.13 -17.28 -5.30
N ILE A 215 -4.63 -17.04 -4.10
CA ILE A 215 -3.52 -16.12 -3.90
C ILE A 215 -2.30 -16.60 -4.68
N LYS A 216 -1.92 -17.87 -4.53
CA LYS A 216 -0.79 -18.45 -5.26
C LYS A 216 -0.95 -18.33 -6.78
N GLU A 217 -2.12 -18.65 -7.33
CA GLU A 217 -2.42 -18.54 -8.76
C GLU A 217 -2.31 -17.09 -9.28
N ALA A 218 -2.68 -16.10 -8.47
CA ALA A 218 -2.59 -14.70 -8.85
C ALA A 218 -1.13 -14.20 -8.96
N TYR A 219 -0.19 -14.84 -8.26
CA TYR A 219 1.22 -14.43 -8.24
C TYR A 219 2.17 -15.37 -8.97
N GLU A 220 1.85 -16.67 -9.09
CA GLU A 220 2.75 -17.70 -9.62
C GLU A 220 2.14 -18.49 -10.81
N GLY A 221 0.81 -18.49 -10.98
CA GLY A 221 0.08 -19.24 -12.01
C GLY A 221 -0.06 -18.51 -13.34
N PRO A 222 -0.89 -19.04 -14.28
CA PRO A 222 -1.16 -18.39 -15.56
C PRO A 222 -1.70 -16.96 -15.42
N LEU A 223 -2.41 -16.65 -14.35
CA LEU A 223 -2.88 -15.30 -14.03
C LEU A 223 -1.74 -14.34 -13.65
N ALA A 224 -0.57 -14.87 -13.25
CA ALA A 224 0.62 -14.07 -12.98
C ALA A 224 1.13 -13.31 -14.22
N MET A 225 0.74 -13.72 -15.45
CA MET A 225 1.00 -12.94 -16.66
C MET A 225 0.30 -11.57 -16.62
N MET A 226 -0.80 -11.44 -15.86
CA MET A 226 -1.50 -10.17 -15.66
C MET A 226 -0.95 -9.36 -14.47
N ALA A 227 -0.03 -9.94 -13.69
CA ALA A 227 0.68 -9.27 -12.61
C ALA A 227 1.84 -8.43 -13.17
N ALA A 228 2.00 -7.23 -12.65
CA ALA A 228 3.14 -6.38 -13.00
C ALA A 228 4.30 -6.57 -12.01
N GLY A 229 5.50 -6.13 -12.37
CA GLY A 229 6.60 -5.94 -11.44
C GLY A 229 6.41 -4.66 -10.59
N PRO A 230 7.10 -4.53 -9.46
CA PRO A 230 7.04 -3.32 -8.63
C PRO A 230 7.54 -2.07 -9.36
N GLU A 231 8.35 -2.22 -10.42
CA GLU A 231 8.82 -1.14 -11.28
C GLU A 231 7.66 -0.39 -11.95
N ALA A 232 6.60 -1.11 -12.35
CA ALA A 232 5.42 -0.48 -12.94
C ALA A 232 4.72 0.45 -11.94
N VAL A 233 4.71 0.10 -10.67
CA VAL A 233 4.16 0.95 -9.60
C VAL A 233 5.07 2.16 -9.37
N ALA A 234 6.38 1.96 -9.31
CA ALA A 234 7.37 3.04 -9.15
C ALA A 234 7.26 4.09 -10.27
N GLN A 235 7.14 3.66 -11.53
CA GLN A 235 6.94 4.54 -12.69
C GLN A 235 5.62 5.34 -12.60
N VAL A 236 4.56 4.70 -12.13
CA VAL A 236 3.27 5.37 -11.95
C VAL A 236 3.33 6.39 -10.82
N ILE A 237 4.03 6.07 -9.72
CA ILE A 237 4.28 7.02 -8.62
C ILE A 237 5.09 8.20 -9.12
N GLU A 238 6.20 7.99 -9.84
CA GLU A 238 6.99 9.07 -10.44
C GLU A 238 6.11 9.97 -11.31
N LYS A 239 5.35 9.38 -12.24
CA LYS A 239 4.41 10.12 -13.09
C LYS A 239 3.41 10.94 -12.28
N ALA A 240 2.90 10.40 -11.18
CA ALA A 240 1.93 11.08 -10.34
C ALA A 240 2.55 12.26 -9.59
N ILE A 241 3.74 12.08 -9.01
CA ILE A 241 4.41 13.15 -8.23
C ILE A 241 5.03 14.23 -9.11
N THR A 242 5.38 13.95 -10.37
CA THR A 242 5.89 14.93 -11.33
C THR A 242 4.79 15.72 -12.02
N ALA A 243 3.58 15.20 -12.09
CA ALA A 243 2.46 15.87 -12.73
C ALA A 243 2.10 17.17 -12.01
N ARG A 244 1.90 18.26 -12.78
CA ARG A 244 1.43 19.55 -12.25
C ARG A 244 0.00 19.45 -11.66
N LYS A 245 -0.85 18.64 -12.29
CA LYS A 245 -2.21 18.31 -11.84
C LYS A 245 -2.36 16.79 -11.88
N PRO A 246 -1.98 16.08 -10.82
CA PRO A 246 -2.09 14.62 -10.81
C PRO A 246 -3.55 14.18 -10.84
N LYS A 247 -3.80 12.99 -11.37
CA LYS A 247 -5.09 12.32 -11.17
C LYS A 247 -5.23 11.95 -9.69
N THR A 248 -6.45 11.83 -9.23
CA THR A 248 -6.74 11.42 -7.86
C THR A 248 -6.43 9.93 -7.62
N ARG A 249 -6.53 9.11 -8.68
CA ARG A 249 -6.33 7.65 -8.63
C ARG A 249 -5.56 7.14 -9.84
N TYR A 250 -4.72 6.14 -9.59
CA TYR A 250 -3.89 5.48 -10.58
C TYR A 250 -3.98 3.96 -10.44
N PRO A 251 -4.92 3.30 -11.15
CA PRO A 251 -4.90 1.85 -11.28
C PRO A 251 -3.66 1.41 -12.07
N VAL A 252 -2.87 0.48 -11.53
CA VAL A 252 -1.58 0.14 -12.13
C VAL A 252 -1.68 -1.01 -13.13
N THR A 253 -2.35 -2.11 -12.78
CA THR A 253 -2.46 -3.28 -13.67
C THR A 253 -3.73 -3.27 -14.50
N MET A 254 -3.74 -4.01 -15.62
CA MET A 254 -4.98 -4.23 -16.40
C MET A 254 -6.01 -5.01 -15.58
N ALA A 255 -5.57 -5.99 -14.79
CA ALA A 255 -6.45 -6.74 -13.88
C ALA A 255 -7.17 -5.82 -12.89
N ALA A 256 -6.46 -4.85 -12.28
CA ALA A 256 -7.07 -3.88 -11.39
C ALA A 256 -8.14 -3.06 -12.11
N ARG A 257 -7.84 -2.52 -13.30
CA ARG A 257 -8.80 -1.73 -14.08
C ARG A 257 -10.05 -2.53 -14.44
N PHE A 258 -9.87 -3.77 -14.90
CA PHE A 258 -10.96 -4.64 -15.30
C PHE A 258 -11.84 -5.01 -14.10
N LEU A 259 -11.27 -5.53 -13.01
CA LEU A 259 -12.03 -6.02 -11.86
C LEU A 259 -12.74 -4.89 -11.10
N MET A 260 -12.08 -3.73 -10.93
CA MET A 260 -12.74 -2.56 -10.34
C MET A 260 -13.86 -2.02 -11.24
N GLY A 261 -13.68 -2.05 -12.57
CA GLY A 261 -14.72 -1.73 -13.54
C GLY A 261 -15.89 -2.70 -13.43
N LEU A 262 -15.61 -4.01 -13.42
CA LEU A 262 -16.63 -5.05 -13.25
C LEU A 262 -17.44 -4.84 -11.97
N ARG A 263 -16.76 -4.64 -10.82
CA ARG A 263 -17.42 -4.39 -9.53
C ARG A 263 -18.31 -3.14 -9.55
N ARG A 264 -17.91 -2.10 -10.26
CA ARG A 264 -18.66 -0.85 -10.36
C ARG A 264 -20.00 -1.01 -11.10
N TRP A 265 -20.05 -1.89 -12.11
CA TRP A 265 -21.20 -2.05 -12.96
C TRP A 265 -22.10 -3.23 -12.59
N LEU A 266 -21.56 -4.24 -11.90
CA LEU A 266 -22.35 -5.38 -11.47
C LEU A 266 -23.10 -5.09 -10.17
N PRO A 267 -24.40 -5.42 -10.09
CA PRO A 267 -25.13 -5.50 -8.84
C PRO A 267 -24.47 -6.52 -7.89
N ASP A 268 -24.65 -6.38 -6.58
CA ASP A 268 -24.00 -7.24 -5.58
C ASP A 268 -24.21 -8.73 -5.85
N ARG A 269 -25.45 -9.16 -6.11
CA ARG A 269 -25.75 -10.59 -6.40
C ARG A 269 -25.02 -11.13 -7.61
N ALA A 270 -24.83 -10.32 -8.65
CA ALA A 270 -24.10 -10.73 -9.86
C ALA A 270 -22.59 -10.82 -9.59
N PHE A 271 -22.05 -9.89 -8.81
CA PHE A 271 -20.64 -9.94 -8.40
C PHE A 271 -20.39 -11.13 -7.45
N ASP A 272 -21.30 -11.42 -6.52
CA ASP A 272 -21.24 -12.61 -5.67
C ASP A 272 -21.29 -13.91 -6.47
N ALA A 273 -22.15 -13.97 -7.50
CA ALA A 273 -22.18 -15.12 -8.41
C ALA A 273 -20.83 -15.30 -9.13
N PHE A 274 -20.21 -14.21 -9.60
CA PHE A 274 -18.87 -14.24 -10.17
C PHE A 274 -17.84 -14.76 -9.15
N LEU A 275 -17.85 -14.27 -7.91
CA LEU A 275 -16.92 -14.72 -6.87
C LEU A 275 -17.11 -16.21 -6.52
N ARG A 276 -18.37 -16.70 -6.49
CA ARG A 276 -18.66 -18.14 -6.25
C ARG A 276 -17.97 -19.03 -7.27
N THR A 277 -17.89 -18.64 -8.53
CA THR A 277 -17.19 -19.44 -9.55
C THR A 277 -15.68 -19.57 -9.27
N GLN A 278 -15.12 -18.67 -8.47
CA GLN A 278 -13.70 -18.63 -8.15
C GLN A 278 -13.36 -19.28 -6.80
N PHE A 279 -14.29 -19.24 -5.82
CA PHE A 279 -14.05 -19.61 -4.42
C PHE A 279 -14.93 -20.74 -3.91
N THR A 280 -15.63 -21.48 -4.77
CA THR A 280 -16.35 -22.69 -4.40
C THR A 280 -15.50 -23.93 -4.70
N PRO A 281 -15.47 -24.95 -3.82
CA PRO A 281 -14.84 -26.23 -4.11
C PRO A 281 -15.42 -26.81 -5.40
N ARG A 282 -14.59 -27.25 -6.32
CA ARG A 282 -15.08 -28.02 -7.47
C ARG A 282 -15.55 -29.38 -6.94
N ALA A 283 -16.76 -29.77 -7.30
CA ALA A 283 -17.27 -31.11 -6.96
C ALA A 283 -16.27 -32.16 -7.47
N GLY A 284 -15.65 -32.92 -6.56
CA GLY A 284 -14.69 -33.97 -6.89
C GLY A 284 -13.24 -33.73 -6.49
N GLN A 285 -12.93 -32.70 -5.70
CA GLN A 285 -11.61 -32.55 -5.03
C GLN A 285 -11.74 -32.72 -3.54
#